data_e3e9f505d02fc0a1741521cc7a669dc6
#
_entry.id   e3e9f505d02fc0a1741521cc7a669dc6
#
_cell.length_a   1.000
_cell.length_b   1.000
_cell.length_c   1.000
_cell.angle_alpha   90.00
_cell.angle_beta   90.00
_cell.angle_gamma   90.00
#
_symmetry.space_group_name_H-M   'P 1'
#
loop_
_entity.id
_entity.type
_entity.pdbx_description
1 polymer ?
#
loop_
_entity_poly.entity_id
_entity_poly.type
_entity_poly.pdbx_seq_one_letter_code
_entity_poly.pdbx_strand_id
1 'polypeptide(L)' 'MAATELSHEPDAHRYVLRADGAIASVLEYAEQNGAVSFHRTVTVPSHRNRGYAAQLVEFAVDDVESR' A
#
# COMPACT_ATOMS: atom_id res chain seq x y z
N MET A 1 20.92 2.26 -2.16
CA MET A 1 19.55 2.76 -2.09
C MET A 1 18.58 1.69 -2.52
N ALA A 2 17.53 1.45 -1.72
CA ALA A 2 16.52 0.48 -2.09
C ALA A 2 15.63 1.05 -3.20
N ALA A 3 15.41 0.28 -4.26
CA ALA A 3 14.46 0.65 -5.30
C ALA A 3 13.06 0.27 -4.80
N THR A 4 12.16 1.23 -4.74
CA THR A 4 10.80 0.98 -4.30
C THR A 4 9.83 1.00 -5.47
N GLU A 5 8.80 0.17 -5.37
CA GLU A 5 7.76 0.05 -6.38
C GLU A 5 6.41 0.00 -5.70
N LEU A 6 5.50 0.86 -6.13
CA LEU A 6 4.15 0.93 -5.59
C LEU A 6 3.18 0.34 -6.61
N SER A 7 2.26 -0.50 -6.15
CA SER A 7 1.28 -1.11 -7.03
C SER A 7 -0.06 -1.31 -6.32
N HIS A 8 -1.11 -1.40 -7.14
CA HIS A 8 -2.46 -1.70 -6.67
C HIS A 8 -2.82 -3.11 -7.13
N GLU A 9 -3.28 -3.93 -6.20
CA GLU A 9 -3.72 -5.30 -6.49
C GLU A 9 -5.21 -5.41 -6.17
N PRO A 10 -6.09 -5.01 -7.08
CA PRO A 10 -7.54 -4.95 -6.82
C PRO A 10 -8.16 -6.31 -6.52
N ASP A 11 -7.64 -7.39 -7.13
CA ASP A 11 -8.16 -8.73 -6.87
C ASP A 11 -7.92 -9.19 -5.43
N ALA A 12 -6.89 -8.65 -4.79
CA ALA A 12 -6.58 -8.94 -3.40
C ALA A 12 -7.01 -7.83 -2.45
N HIS A 13 -7.64 -6.78 -2.97
CA HIS A 13 -8.08 -5.61 -2.21
C HIS A 13 -6.94 -5.03 -1.37
N ARG A 14 -5.81 -4.77 -2.02
CA ARG A 14 -4.65 -4.23 -1.33
C ARG A 14 -3.76 -3.38 -2.23
N TYR A 15 -3.00 -2.51 -1.59
CA TYR A 15 -1.91 -1.76 -2.20
C TYR A 15 -0.61 -2.31 -1.62
N VAL A 16 0.42 -2.39 -2.44
CA VAL A 16 1.69 -3.03 -2.05
C VAL A 16 2.86 -2.11 -2.39
N LEU A 17 3.79 -2.02 -1.45
CA LEU A 17 5.08 -1.39 -1.68
C LEU A 17 6.15 -2.47 -1.63
N ARG A 18 6.91 -2.62 -2.70
CA ARG A 18 8.03 -3.54 -2.76
C ARG A 18 9.33 -2.75 -2.71
N ALA A 19 10.29 -3.29 -1.97
CA ALA A 19 11.64 -2.74 -1.91
C ALA A 19 12.58 -3.82 -2.43
N ASP A 20 13.32 -3.49 -3.49
CA ASP A 20 14.24 -4.43 -4.15
C ASP A 20 13.57 -5.76 -4.53
N GLY A 21 12.32 -5.67 -4.99
CA GLY A 21 11.57 -6.83 -5.47
C GLY A 21 10.84 -7.61 -4.38
N ALA A 22 11.03 -7.28 -3.11
CA ALA A 22 10.37 -7.96 -2.01
C ALA A 22 9.32 -7.08 -1.36
N ILE A 23 8.22 -7.68 -0.90
CA ILE A 23 7.15 -6.91 -0.24
C ILE A 23 7.68 -6.30 1.06
N ALA A 24 7.61 -4.99 1.17
CA ALA A 24 8.02 -4.25 2.36
C ALA A 24 6.82 -3.75 3.16
N SER A 25 5.73 -3.37 2.50
CA SER A 25 4.55 -2.88 3.18
C SER A 25 3.30 -3.19 2.36
N VAL A 26 2.18 -3.43 3.05
CA VAL A 26 0.89 -3.74 2.43
C VAL A 26 -0.19 -2.94 3.14
N LEU A 27 -1.10 -2.35 2.35
CA LEU A 27 -2.29 -1.67 2.86
C LEU A 27 -3.52 -2.41 2.36
N GLU A 28 -4.27 -2.99 3.28
CA GLU A 28 -5.48 -3.73 2.95
C GLU A 28 -6.72 -2.85 3.08
N TYR A 29 -7.68 -3.05 2.18
CA TYR A 29 -8.90 -2.25 2.18
C TYR A 29 -10.11 -3.11 1.84
N ALA A 30 -11.31 -2.56 2.08
CA ALA A 30 -12.57 -3.12 1.60
C ALA A 30 -13.24 -2.11 0.69
N GLU A 31 -13.96 -2.58 -0.30
CA GLU A 31 -14.70 -1.73 -1.21
C GLU A 31 -16.16 -2.16 -1.18
N GLN A 32 -17.05 -1.19 -0.95
CA GLN A 32 -18.46 -1.49 -0.82
C GLN A 32 -19.27 -0.28 -1.29
N ASN A 33 -20.19 -0.50 -2.24
CA ASN A 33 -21.06 0.55 -2.79
C ASN A 33 -20.26 1.76 -3.31
N GLY A 34 -19.11 1.52 -3.91
CA GLY A 34 -18.27 2.58 -4.45
C GLY A 34 -17.41 3.29 -3.43
N ALA A 35 -17.50 2.91 -2.15
CA ALA A 35 -16.69 3.50 -1.10
C ALA A 35 -15.53 2.56 -0.74
N VAL A 36 -14.36 3.15 -0.52
CA VAL A 36 -13.17 2.40 -0.11
C VAL A 36 -12.90 2.68 1.36
N SER A 37 -12.73 1.61 2.13
CA SER A 37 -12.44 1.68 3.56
C SER A 37 -11.10 1.00 3.83
N PHE A 38 -10.13 1.77 4.29
CA PHE A 38 -8.81 1.22 4.61
C PHE A 38 -8.87 0.51 5.96
N HIS A 39 -8.38 -0.73 6.01
CA HIS A 39 -8.47 -1.55 7.21
C HIS A 39 -7.20 -1.56 8.03
N ARG A 40 -6.07 -1.83 7.40
CA ARG A 40 -4.81 -1.87 8.12
C ARG A 40 -3.62 -1.78 7.19
N THR A 41 -2.51 -1.30 7.75
CA THR A 41 -1.23 -1.26 7.05
C THR A 41 -0.26 -2.15 7.82
N VAL A 42 0.40 -3.04 7.12
CA VAL A 42 1.40 -3.93 7.70
C VAL A 42 2.74 -3.65 7.02
N THR A 43 3.78 -3.41 7.81
CA THR A 43 5.13 -3.22 7.31
C THR A 43 6.01 -4.35 7.84
N VAL A 44 6.78 -4.97 6.94
CA VAL A 44 7.72 -6.02 7.33
C VAL A 44 8.72 -5.44 8.34
N PRO A 45 8.97 -6.14 9.47
CA PRO A 45 9.84 -5.59 10.53
C PRO A 45 11.20 -5.08 10.06
N SER A 46 11.82 -5.76 9.10
CA SER A 46 13.13 -5.35 8.57
C SER A 46 13.08 -4.03 7.79
N HIS A 47 11.88 -3.54 7.46
CA HIS A 47 11.70 -2.32 6.69
C HIS A 47 11.01 -1.22 7.48
N ARG A 48 10.87 -1.38 8.80
CA ARG A 48 10.27 -0.36 9.65
C ARG A 48 11.15 0.89 9.71
N ASN A 49 10.51 2.02 9.99
CA ASN A 49 11.19 3.32 10.14
C ASN A 49 11.83 3.84 8.85
N ARG A 50 11.34 3.38 7.69
CA ARG A 50 11.78 3.87 6.39
C ARG A 50 10.72 4.70 5.67
N GLY A 51 9.60 4.98 6.35
CA GLY A 51 8.52 5.78 5.76
C GLY A 51 7.71 5.06 4.70
N TYR A 52 7.85 3.75 4.59
CA TYR A 52 7.15 3.00 3.54
C TYR A 52 5.64 2.99 3.76
N ALA A 53 5.20 2.87 5.00
CA ALA A 53 3.76 2.88 5.29
C ALA A 53 3.13 4.20 4.87
N ALA A 54 3.81 5.32 5.15
CA ALA A 54 3.32 6.64 4.76
C ALA A 54 3.26 6.80 3.24
N GLN A 55 4.29 6.34 2.53
CA GLN A 55 4.31 6.37 1.06
C GLN A 55 3.17 5.55 0.48
N LEU A 56 2.90 4.40 1.07
CA LEU A 56 1.85 3.50 0.59
C LEU A 56 0.46 4.09 0.79
N VAL A 57 0.22 4.67 1.97
CA VAL A 57 -1.06 5.34 2.26
C VAL A 57 -1.29 6.50 1.31
N GLU A 58 -0.27 7.32 1.07
CA GLU A 58 -0.37 8.45 0.16
C GLU A 58 -0.69 8.00 -1.26
N PHE A 59 -0.02 6.95 -1.73
CA PHE A 59 -0.28 6.38 -3.05
C PHE A 59 -1.72 5.86 -3.15
N ALA A 60 -2.20 5.17 -2.11
CA ALA A 60 -3.54 4.60 -2.09
C ALA A 60 -4.61 5.69 -2.11
N VAL A 61 -4.43 6.75 -1.32
CA VAL A 61 -5.37 7.87 -1.27
C VAL A 61 -5.44 8.56 -2.62
N ASP A 62 -4.29 8.81 -3.25
CA ASP A 62 -4.24 9.43 -4.58
C ASP A 62 -4.96 8.58 -5.61
N ASP A 63 -4.81 7.27 -5.56
CA ASP A 63 -5.47 6.36 -6.50
C ASP A 63 -6.99 6.40 -6.32
N VAL A 64 -7.46 6.37 -5.09
CA VAL A 64 -8.90 6.42 -4.80
C VAL A 64 -9.48 7.76 -5.22
N GLU A 65 -8.80 8.85 -4.96
CA GLU A 65 -9.28 10.19 -5.33
C GLU A 65 -9.32 10.41 -6.84
N SER A 66 -8.50 9.67 -7.59
CA SER A 66 -8.46 9.81 -9.05
C SER A 66 -9.55 9.04 -9.78
N ARG A 67 -10.35 8.28 -9.09
CA ARG A 67 -11.43 7.47 -9.67
C ARG A 67 -12.71 8.26 -9.94
#